data_b168024b6fc2947105a9420ae4566f4c
#
_entry.id   b168024b6fc2947105a9420ae4566f4c
#
_cell.length_a   1.000
_cell.length_b   1.000
_cell.length_c   1.000
_cell.angle_alpha   90.00
_cell.angle_beta   90.00
_cell.angle_gamma   90.00
#
_symmetry.space_group_name_H-M   'P 1'
#
loop_
_entity.id
_entity.type
_entity.pdbx_description
1 polymer ?
#
loop_
_entity_poly.entity_id
_entity_poly.type
_entity_poly.pdbx_seq_one_letter_code
_entity_poly.pdbx_strand_id
1 'polypeptide(L)'
;YEWETCDYMKALELYQSRSEKYVKKQGEDLSSILSGITSFKGDVHLTFCPMITEQDLMAYDSLPGIEYNREVAKLMDRRIHAGYRLTPNNFIAHDIRFGKHEFKGDRYTDEQKDRFLHHLKKLEKYDVDEPEVLMDIFLGIYSNPVDNCFERNH
;
A
#
# COMPACT_ATOMS: atom_id res chain seq x y z
N TYR A 1 6.30 3.42 5.91
CA TYR A 1 5.64 4.07 7.06
C TYR A 1 4.66 3.09 7.71
N GLU A 2 4.50 3.20 9.04
CA GLU A 2 3.44 2.50 9.74
C GLU A 2 2.06 3.09 9.40
N TRP A 3 1.98 4.41 9.25
CA TRP A 3 0.78 5.14 8.86
C TRP A 3 1.02 5.87 7.54
N GLU A 4 0.21 5.54 6.54
CA GLU A 4 0.26 6.22 5.25
C GLU A 4 -0.32 7.64 5.36
N THR A 5 0.43 8.62 4.92
CA THR A 5 0.12 10.04 5.17
C THR A 5 -0.98 10.61 4.29
N CYS A 6 -1.30 9.94 3.20
CA CYS A 6 -2.32 10.37 2.23
C CYS A 6 -3.35 9.25 1.94
N ASP A 7 -3.53 8.31 2.86
CA ASP A 7 -4.36 7.12 2.69
C ASP A 7 -5.81 7.44 2.31
N TYR A 8 -6.46 8.38 3.02
CA TYR A 8 -7.82 8.79 2.69
C TYR A 8 -7.93 9.46 1.32
N MET A 9 -6.99 10.34 0.99
CA MET A 9 -6.96 11.01 -0.31
C MET A 9 -6.77 9.99 -1.43
N LYS A 10 -5.85 9.04 -1.22
CA LYS A 10 -5.58 7.98 -2.18
C LYS A 10 -6.75 7.01 -2.32
N ALA A 11 -7.41 6.65 -1.23
CA ALA A 11 -8.59 5.81 -1.27
C ALA A 11 -9.72 6.47 -2.06
N LEU A 12 -9.97 7.77 -1.85
CA LEU A 12 -10.97 8.54 -2.59
C LEU A 12 -10.62 8.67 -4.08
N GLU A 13 -9.36 8.96 -4.41
CA GLU A 13 -8.89 9.01 -5.79
C GLU A 13 -9.16 7.68 -6.50
N LEU A 14 -8.79 6.56 -5.88
CA LEU A 14 -9.00 5.23 -6.43
C LEU A 14 -10.48 4.88 -6.54
N TYR A 15 -11.30 5.25 -5.55
CA TYR A 15 -12.73 5.05 -5.57
C TYR A 15 -13.37 5.79 -6.75
N GLN A 16 -13.08 7.07 -6.93
CA GLN A 16 -13.62 7.89 -8.02
C GLN A 16 -13.12 7.43 -9.40
N SER A 17 -11.87 6.99 -9.49
CA SER A 17 -11.27 6.49 -10.73
C SER A 17 -11.90 5.21 -11.28
N ARG A 18 -12.81 4.57 -10.53
CA ARG A 18 -13.55 3.37 -10.97
C ARG A 18 -14.64 3.70 -12.01
N SER A 19 -15.28 4.84 -11.87
CA SER A 19 -16.40 5.26 -12.74
C SER A 19 -15.98 6.23 -13.82
N GLU A 20 -15.02 7.11 -13.53
CA GLU A 20 -14.59 8.16 -14.46
C GLU A 20 -13.14 8.56 -14.20
N LYS A 21 -12.52 9.22 -15.17
CA LYS A 21 -11.15 9.71 -15.01
C LYS A 21 -11.09 10.74 -13.89
N TYR A 22 -10.32 10.45 -12.87
CA TYR A 22 -10.07 11.38 -11.77
C TYR A 22 -9.42 12.67 -12.27
N VAL A 23 -10.00 13.80 -11.90
CA VAL A 23 -9.44 15.13 -12.20
C VAL A 23 -9.09 15.82 -10.89
N LYS A 24 -7.80 16.06 -10.70
CA LYS A 24 -7.30 16.74 -9.50
C LYS A 24 -7.90 18.13 -9.36
N LYS A 25 -8.29 18.48 -8.14
CA LYS A 25 -8.77 19.81 -7.79
C LYS A 25 -7.59 20.78 -7.65
N GLN A 26 -7.87 22.07 -7.85
CA GLN A 26 -6.86 23.11 -7.64
C GLN A 26 -6.33 23.06 -6.19
N GLY A 27 -5.01 23.01 -6.02
CA GLY A 27 -4.36 22.95 -4.71
C GLY A 27 -4.25 21.56 -4.09
N GLU A 28 -4.79 20.52 -4.72
CA GLU A 28 -4.75 19.15 -4.20
C GLU A 28 -3.32 18.62 -4.07
N ASP A 29 -2.46 18.90 -5.06
CA ASP A 29 -1.06 18.49 -4.99
C ASP A 29 -0.33 19.15 -3.81
N LEU A 30 -0.57 20.44 -3.58
CA LEU A 30 0.02 21.14 -2.43
C LEU A 30 -0.50 20.58 -1.11
N SER A 31 -1.80 20.29 -1.01
CA SER A 31 -2.41 19.67 0.16
C SER A 31 -1.81 18.29 0.44
N SER A 32 -1.62 17.49 -0.60
CA SER A 32 -0.98 16.17 -0.53
C SER A 32 0.47 16.26 -0.03
N ILE A 33 1.26 17.19 -0.56
CA ILE A 33 2.65 17.43 -0.13
C ILE A 33 2.69 17.84 1.33
N LEU A 34 1.84 18.80 1.74
CA LEU A 34 1.78 19.26 3.13
C LEU A 34 1.37 18.13 4.07
N SER A 35 0.37 17.34 3.70
CA SER A 35 -0.03 16.14 4.45
C SER A 35 1.13 15.16 4.57
N GLY A 36 1.83 14.89 3.47
CA GLY A 36 3.00 14.02 3.45
C GLY A 36 4.12 14.46 4.39
N ILE A 37 4.31 15.77 4.57
CA ILE A 37 5.35 16.32 5.46
C ILE A 37 4.90 16.34 6.92
N THR A 38 3.67 16.79 7.20
CA THR A 38 3.21 17.14 8.55
C THR A 38 2.52 16.00 9.29
N SER A 39 1.96 15.02 8.58
CA SER A 39 1.22 13.93 9.21
C SER A 39 2.14 12.98 10.00
N PHE A 40 1.60 12.44 11.08
CA PHE A 40 2.25 11.39 11.86
C PHE A 40 2.41 10.12 11.02
N LYS A 41 3.60 9.52 11.05
CA LYS A 41 3.96 8.36 10.22
C LYS A 41 4.15 7.08 11.03
N GLY A 42 4.17 7.19 12.36
CA GLY A 42 4.55 6.06 13.21
C GLY A 42 6.00 5.65 12.96
N ASP A 43 6.24 4.36 12.93
CA ASP A 43 7.54 3.81 12.57
C ASP A 43 7.87 4.05 11.09
N VAL A 44 9.11 4.47 10.85
CA VAL A 44 9.63 4.72 9.50
C VAL A 44 10.78 3.76 9.23
N HIS A 45 10.65 2.94 8.21
CA HIS A 45 11.70 2.04 7.72
C HIS A 45 12.17 2.48 6.34
N LEU A 46 13.48 2.58 6.16
CA LEU A 46 14.12 2.87 4.89
C LEU A 46 15.07 1.74 4.54
N THR A 47 14.89 1.15 3.38
CA THR A 47 15.75 0.08 2.86
C THR A 47 16.39 0.52 1.56
N PHE A 48 17.70 0.34 1.45
CA PHE A 48 18.41 0.43 0.19
C PHE A 48 18.45 -0.97 -0.44
N CYS A 49 17.65 -1.15 -1.50
CA CYS A 49 17.63 -2.41 -2.21
C CYS A 49 18.92 -2.63 -3.00
N PRO A 50 19.33 -3.89 -3.28
CA PRO A 50 20.45 -4.18 -4.15
C PRO A 50 20.29 -3.48 -5.52
N MET A 51 21.35 -2.87 -5.99
CA MET A 51 21.38 -2.18 -7.29
C MET A 51 21.17 -3.19 -8.43
N ILE A 52 20.39 -2.81 -9.43
CA ILE A 52 20.27 -3.57 -10.67
C ILE A 52 21.57 -3.40 -11.45
N THR A 53 22.24 -4.51 -11.72
CA THR A 53 23.50 -4.55 -12.43
C THR A 53 23.29 -4.86 -13.91
N GLU A 54 24.29 -4.57 -14.74
CA GLU A 54 24.29 -4.96 -16.16
C GLU A 54 24.09 -6.49 -16.30
N GLN A 55 24.70 -7.28 -15.42
CA GLN A 55 24.58 -8.73 -15.42
C GLN A 55 23.13 -9.21 -15.16
N ASP A 56 22.37 -8.49 -14.32
CA ASP A 56 20.95 -8.76 -14.11
C ASP A 56 20.14 -8.50 -15.40
N LEU A 57 20.48 -7.46 -16.15
CA LEU A 57 19.78 -7.06 -17.37
C LEU A 57 20.11 -7.98 -18.55
N MET A 58 21.35 -8.43 -18.66
CA MET A 58 21.80 -9.37 -19.72
C MET A 58 20.96 -10.65 -19.76
N ALA A 59 20.39 -11.09 -18.63
CA ALA A 59 19.50 -12.24 -18.57
C ALA A 59 18.23 -12.08 -19.43
N TYR A 60 17.88 -10.85 -19.79
CA TYR A 60 16.64 -10.51 -20.51
C TYR A 60 16.90 -9.95 -21.91
N ASP A 61 18.15 -9.74 -22.33
CA ASP A 61 18.52 -9.07 -23.60
C ASP A 61 17.95 -9.72 -24.85
N SER A 62 17.63 -11.03 -24.80
CA SER A 62 17.02 -11.75 -25.91
C SER A 62 15.50 -11.52 -26.05
N LEU A 63 14.86 -10.86 -25.09
CA LEU A 63 13.43 -10.64 -25.09
C LEU A 63 13.03 -9.45 -25.96
N PRO A 64 11.84 -9.47 -26.61
CA PRO A 64 11.26 -8.29 -27.24
C PRO A 64 11.06 -7.15 -26.23
N GLY A 65 11.17 -5.89 -26.68
CA GLY A 65 11.22 -4.72 -25.82
C GLY A 65 10.11 -4.62 -24.75
N ILE A 66 8.88 -5.01 -25.08
CA ILE A 66 7.76 -5.03 -24.12
C ILE A 66 7.96 -6.10 -23.04
N GLU A 67 8.42 -7.29 -23.44
CA GLU A 67 8.70 -8.40 -22.51
C GLU A 67 9.93 -8.10 -21.66
N TYR A 68 10.97 -7.55 -22.25
CA TYR A 68 12.15 -7.05 -21.53
C TYR A 68 11.74 -6.10 -20.40
N ASN A 69 10.97 -5.04 -20.71
CA ASN A 69 10.53 -4.07 -19.71
C ASN A 69 9.71 -4.71 -18.60
N ARG A 70 8.86 -5.69 -18.94
CA ARG A 70 8.06 -6.43 -17.96
C ARG A 70 8.92 -7.25 -17.00
N GLU A 71 9.92 -7.95 -17.51
CA GLU A 71 10.81 -8.78 -16.68
C GLU A 71 11.73 -7.93 -15.80
N VAL A 72 12.22 -6.80 -16.33
CA VAL A 72 12.97 -5.82 -15.51
C VAL A 72 12.09 -5.23 -14.41
N ALA A 73 10.84 -4.88 -14.70
CA ALA A 73 9.90 -4.40 -13.68
C ALA A 73 9.67 -5.46 -12.59
N LYS A 74 9.47 -6.73 -12.95
CA LYS A 74 9.36 -7.84 -11.99
C LYS A 74 10.62 -8.01 -11.14
N LEU A 75 11.80 -7.81 -11.73
CA LEU A 75 13.06 -7.85 -10.96
C LEU A 75 13.09 -6.71 -9.93
N MET A 76 12.68 -5.50 -10.31
CA MET A 76 12.56 -4.36 -9.39
C MET A 76 11.58 -4.67 -8.27
N ASP A 77 10.38 -5.14 -8.60
CA ASP A 77 9.36 -5.51 -7.63
C ASP A 77 9.88 -6.54 -6.62
N ARG A 78 10.57 -7.60 -7.11
CA ARG A 78 11.19 -8.60 -6.23
C ARG A 78 12.16 -7.99 -5.22
N ARG A 79 13.02 -7.05 -5.66
CA ARG A 79 14.01 -6.40 -4.79
C ARG A 79 13.34 -5.46 -3.79
N ILE A 80 12.34 -4.70 -4.24
CA ILE A 80 11.56 -3.78 -3.40
C ILE A 80 10.82 -4.57 -2.31
N HIS A 81 10.09 -5.60 -2.70
CA HIS A 81 9.31 -6.41 -1.75
C HIS A 81 10.20 -7.16 -0.75
N ALA A 82 11.38 -7.65 -1.17
CA ALA A 82 12.34 -8.27 -0.26
C ALA A 82 12.86 -7.30 0.81
N GLY A 83 12.82 -5.99 0.53
CA GLY A 83 13.19 -4.93 1.46
C GLY A 83 12.05 -4.43 2.36
N TYR A 84 10.82 -4.91 2.18
CA TYR A 84 9.69 -4.48 3.00
C TYR A 84 9.85 -4.92 4.47
N ARG A 85 9.56 -3.97 5.36
CA ARG A 85 9.29 -4.25 6.77
C ARG A 85 7.81 -4.01 7.02
N LEU A 86 7.03 -5.08 7.10
CA LEU A 86 5.62 -5.01 7.40
C LEU A 86 5.40 -4.54 8.83
N THR A 87 4.42 -3.66 9.00
CA THR A 87 4.02 -3.07 10.29
C THR A 87 2.75 -3.73 10.80
N PRO A 88 2.39 -3.57 12.08
CA PRO A 88 1.11 -4.05 12.61
C PRO A 88 -0.09 -3.64 11.78
N ASN A 89 -0.11 -2.40 11.26
CA ASN A 89 -1.21 -1.89 10.45
C ASN A 89 -1.44 -2.69 9.16
N ASN A 90 -0.38 -3.22 8.54
CA ASN A 90 -0.50 -4.07 7.36
C ASN A 90 -1.28 -5.36 7.69
N PHE A 91 -0.91 -6.02 8.78
CA PHE A 91 -1.54 -7.27 9.22
C PHE A 91 -2.96 -7.07 9.74
N ILE A 92 -3.22 -5.97 10.46
CA ILE A 92 -4.56 -5.60 10.93
C ILE A 92 -5.49 -5.37 9.74
N ALA A 93 -5.04 -4.59 8.75
CA ALA A 93 -5.82 -4.32 7.54
C ALA A 93 -6.11 -5.62 6.76
N HIS A 94 -5.12 -6.51 6.64
CA HIS A 94 -5.30 -7.81 6.00
C HIS A 94 -6.36 -8.66 6.73
N ASP A 95 -6.23 -8.82 8.05
CA ASP A 95 -7.20 -9.59 8.83
C ASP A 95 -8.62 -9.02 8.74
N ILE A 96 -8.77 -7.69 8.77
CA ILE A 96 -10.09 -7.05 8.62
C ILE A 96 -10.65 -7.28 7.22
N ARG A 97 -9.84 -7.04 6.18
CA ARG A 97 -10.24 -7.12 4.78
C ARG A 97 -10.75 -8.51 4.39
N PHE A 98 -10.09 -9.55 4.90
CA PHE A 98 -10.42 -10.94 4.58
C PHE A 98 -11.25 -11.65 5.66
N GLY A 99 -11.70 -10.94 6.70
CA GLY A 99 -12.49 -11.51 7.79
C GLY A 99 -11.74 -12.57 8.59
N LYS A 100 -10.40 -12.41 8.72
CA LYS A 100 -9.52 -13.35 9.39
C LYS A 100 -9.03 -12.81 10.73
N HIS A 101 -8.34 -13.68 11.50
CA HIS A 101 -7.61 -13.34 12.73
C HIS A 101 -6.25 -14.04 12.74
N GLU A 102 -5.66 -14.21 11.57
CA GLU A 102 -4.49 -15.05 11.35
C GLU A 102 -3.23 -14.47 12.02
N PHE A 103 -3.12 -13.16 12.07
CA PHE A 103 -1.94 -12.46 12.57
C PHE A 103 -2.10 -11.90 13.98
N LYS A 104 -3.30 -12.04 14.56
CA LYS A 104 -3.58 -11.53 15.90
C LYS A 104 -2.74 -12.26 16.97
N GLY A 105 -2.10 -11.49 17.84
CA GLY A 105 -1.26 -11.99 18.94
C GLY A 105 0.19 -12.26 18.54
N ASP A 106 0.47 -12.55 17.25
CA ASP A 106 1.83 -12.71 16.73
C ASP A 106 2.38 -11.40 16.12
N ARG A 107 1.56 -10.74 15.29
CA ARG A 107 1.96 -9.56 14.51
C ARG A 107 1.36 -8.25 15.02
N TYR A 108 0.28 -8.31 15.76
CA TYR A 108 -0.35 -7.13 16.36
C TYR A 108 -1.14 -7.46 17.63
N THR A 109 -1.34 -6.43 18.46
CA THR A 109 -2.12 -6.51 19.70
C THR A 109 -3.53 -5.94 19.51
N ASP A 110 -4.44 -6.21 20.47
CA ASP A 110 -5.78 -5.61 20.48
C ASP A 110 -5.71 -4.07 20.53
N GLU A 111 -4.80 -3.49 21.31
CA GLU A 111 -4.63 -2.05 21.38
C GLU A 111 -4.22 -1.43 20.03
N GLN A 112 -3.34 -2.08 19.29
CA GLN A 112 -2.94 -1.66 17.95
C GLN A 112 -4.12 -1.74 16.98
N LYS A 113 -4.91 -2.81 17.07
CA LYS A 113 -6.14 -2.99 16.29
C LYS A 113 -7.15 -1.89 16.58
N ASP A 114 -7.39 -1.56 17.84
CA ASP A 114 -8.34 -0.51 18.24
C ASP A 114 -7.91 0.87 17.70
N ARG A 115 -6.62 1.18 17.72
CA ARG A 115 -6.08 2.40 17.12
C ARG A 115 -6.32 2.43 15.61
N PHE A 116 -6.09 1.32 14.93
CA PHE A 116 -6.34 1.22 13.49
C PHE A 116 -7.84 1.35 13.16
N LEU A 117 -8.72 0.70 13.92
CA LEU A 117 -10.18 0.84 13.76
C LEU A 117 -10.65 2.26 13.98
N HIS A 118 -10.09 2.97 14.97
CA HIS A 118 -10.40 4.39 15.17
C HIS A 118 -9.98 5.25 13.97
N HIS A 119 -8.85 4.93 13.34
CA HIS A 119 -8.40 5.57 12.11
C HIS A 119 -9.34 5.22 10.95
N LEU A 120 -9.63 3.95 10.73
CA LEU A 120 -10.54 3.46 9.68
C LEU A 120 -11.93 4.12 9.76
N LYS A 121 -12.47 4.32 10.97
CA LYS A 121 -13.77 4.97 11.19
C LYS A 121 -13.85 6.37 10.61
N LYS A 122 -12.73 7.08 10.42
CA LYS A 122 -12.73 8.41 9.81
C LYS A 122 -13.18 8.42 8.35
N LEU A 123 -13.24 7.25 7.69
CA LEU A 123 -13.84 7.13 6.36
C LEU A 123 -15.32 7.47 6.33
N GLU A 124 -16.05 7.27 7.45
CA GLU A 124 -17.48 7.55 7.56
C GLU A 124 -17.85 9.04 7.29
N LYS A 125 -16.87 9.93 7.35
CA LYS A 125 -17.08 11.36 7.03
C LYS A 125 -17.26 11.64 5.54
N TYR A 126 -16.89 10.69 4.68
CA TYR A 126 -17.01 10.83 3.23
C TYR A 126 -18.36 10.29 2.78
N ASP A 127 -19.16 11.16 2.17
CA ASP A 127 -20.44 10.79 1.59
C ASP A 127 -20.18 10.20 0.20
N VAL A 128 -20.29 8.87 0.10
CA VAL A 128 -20.09 8.08 -1.11
C VAL A 128 -21.19 7.04 -1.25
N ASP A 129 -21.51 6.67 -2.49
CA ASP A 129 -22.60 5.73 -2.79
C ASP A 129 -22.33 4.30 -2.31
N GLU A 130 -21.04 3.89 -2.30
CA GLU A 130 -20.61 2.53 -1.95
C GLU A 130 -19.53 2.57 -0.84
N PRO A 131 -19.90 2.84 0.44
CA PRO A 131 -18.92 2.97 1.53
C PRO A 131 -18.09 1.71 1.79
N GLU A 132 -18.65 0.52 1.56
CA GLU A 132 -17.94 -0.74 1.67
C GLU A 132 -16.82 -0.89 0.63
N VAL A 133 -17.02 -0.35 -0.57
CA VAL A 133 -16.00 -0.34 -1.62
C VAL A 133 -14.88 0.63 -1.27
N LEU A 134 -15.21 1.81 -0.76
CA LEU A 134 -14.21 2.77 -0.28
C LEU A 134 -13.39 2.17 0.86
N MET A 135 -14.05 1.45 1.78
CA MET A 135 -13.38 0.73 2.88
C MET A 135 -12.44 -0.35 2.36
N ASP A 136 -12.86 -1.18 1.39
CA ASP A 136 -12.00 -2.22 0.82
C ASP A 136 -10.78 -1.63 0.12
N ILE A 137 -10.94 -0.53 -0.63
CA ILE A 137 -9.84 0.20 -1.25
C ILE A 137 -8.87 0.73 -0.20
N PHE A 138 -9.38 1.35 0.87
CA PHE A 138 -8.54 1.84 1.97
C PHE A 138 -7.77 0.71 2.66
N LEU A 139 -8.44 -0.37 3.01
CA LEU A 139 -7.79 -1.55 3.57
C LEU A 139 -6.74 -2.14 2.63
N GLY A 140 -7.00 -2.09 1.30
CA GLY A 140 -6.06 -2.52 0.27
C GLY A 140 -4.74 -1.76 0.30
N ILE A 141 -4.74 -0.45 0.61
CA ILE A 141 -3.52 0.35 0.72
C ILE A 141 -2.56 -0.25 1.76
N TYR A 142 -3.10 -0.73 2.89
CA TYR A 142 -2.31 -1.33 3.96
C TYR A 142 -2.11 -2.85 3.80
N SER A 143 -3.08 -3.60 3.27
CA SER A 143 -3.03 -5.07 3.21
C SER A 143 -2.21 -5.63 2.04
N ASN A 144 -2.22 -4.98 0.87
CA ASN A 144 -1.54 -5.49 -0.32
C ASN A 144 -0.03 -5.79 -0.10
N PRO A 145 0.75 -5.02 0.71
CA PRO A 145 2.12 -5.40 1.03
C PRO A 145 2.26 -6.76 1.71
N VAL A 146 1.24 -7.23 2.45
CA VAL A 146 1.24 -8.57 3.08
C VAL A 146 1.22 -9.63 1.98
N ASP A 147 0.25 -9.52 1.05
CA ASP A 147 0.13 -10.46 -0.07
C ASP A 147 1.42 -10.48 -0.90
N ASN A 148 1.95 -9.32 -1.24
CA ASN A 148 3.20 -9.18 -2.00
C ASN A 148 4.42 -9.84 -1.33
N CYS A 149 4.44 -9.95 0.00
CA CYS A 149 5.54 -10.58 0.73
C CYS A 149 5.34 -12.09 0.93
N PHE A 150 4.08 -12.56 1.05
CA PHE A 150 3.77 -13.95 1.39
C PHE A 150 3.46 -14.84 0.17
N GLU A 151 2.92 -14.30 -0.92
CA GLU A 151 2.64 -15.09 -2.15
C GLU A 151 3.89 -15.69 -2.83
N ARG A 152 5.10 -15.35 -2.36
CA ARG A 152 6.38 -15.81 -2.92
C ARG A 152 6.99 -17.02 -2.24
N ASN A 153 6.33 -17.56 -1.23
CA ASN A 153 6.80 -18.77 -0.54
C ASN A 153 6.12 -20.04 -1.05
N HIS A 154 5.44 -19.96 -2.21
CA HIS A 154 4.81 -21.11 -2.88
C HIS A 154 5.31 -21.29 -4.31
#